data_50d1cab205ea0896871b48e325f5ce7f
#
_entry.id   50d1cab205ea0896871b48e325f5ce7f
#
_cell.length_a   1.000
_cell.length_b   1.000
_cell.length_c   1.000
_cell.angle_alpha   90.00
_cell.angle_beta   90.00
_cell.angle_gamma   90.00
#
_symmetry.space_group_name_H-M   'P 1'
#
loop_
_entity.id
_entity.type
_entity.pdbx_description
1 polymer ?
#
loop_
_entity_poly.entity_id
_entity_poly.type
_entity_poly.pdbx_seq_one_letter_code
_entity_poly.pdbx_strand_id
1 'polypeptide(L)'
;NPNCDVECRDIGMLDGFDALVKSGSSPKEIPEDTLILLHQMGNHGPAYYQRYPKEFEKYNPVCMTNELSKCDAQSVINGYDNAIRYTDYFLNNVIDTLKPYEQDYDVVMVYISDHGESLGENNIYLHGLPYKFAPDTQKHVPTIVWSPNSNNVDTESLSSIVNQPVSHDFITPTLLSFFGITTDEVKGAATFFKVNN
;
A
#
# COMPACT_ATOMS: atom_id res chain seq x y z
N ASN A 1 -15.09 -17.47 3.13
CA ASN A 1 -13.70 -17.20 2.82
C ASN A 1 -12.83 -17.72 3.96
N PRO A 2 -11.84 -18.61 3.71
CA PRO A 2 -10.98 -19.17 4.76
C PRO A 2 -10.11 -18.11 5.44
N ASN A 3 -9.93 -16.94 4.81
CA ASN A 3 -9.17 -15.83 5.35
C ASN A 3 -10.01 -14.87 6.22
N CYS A 4 -11.21 -15.26 6.61
CA CYS A 4 -12.10 -14.48 7.48
C CYS A 4 -12.33 -15.25 8.80
N ASP A 5 -11.91 -14.68 9.92
CA ASP A 5 -12.23 -15.12 11.28
C ASP A 5 -13.10 -14.05 11.98
N VAL A 6 -12.50 -13.16 12.77
CA VAL A 6 -13.17 -11.98 13.34
C VAL A 6 -13.33 -10.89 12.26
N GLU A 7 -12.32 -10.76 11.40
CA GLU A 7 -12.28 -9.89 10.22
C GLU A 7 -11.71 -10.65 9.02
N CYS A 8 -12.08 -10.25 7.81
CA CYS A 8 -11.43 -10.77 6.62
C CYS A 8 -10.02 -10.20 6.51
N ARG A 9 -9.04 -11.07 6.31
CA ARG A 9 -7.64 -10.69 6.21
C ARG A 9 -7.31 -10.15 4.84
N ASP A 10 -6.40 -9.17 4.78
CA ASP A 10 -5.96 -8.55 3.54
C ASP A 10 -5.40 -9.57 2.53
N ILE A 11 -4.75 -10.64 3.01
CA ILE A 11 -4.24 -11.72 2.16
C ILE A 11 -5.33 -12.35 1.29
N GLY A 12 -6.59 -12.32 1.71
CA GLY A 12 -7.73 -12.80 0.93
C GLY A 12 -8.00 -12.01 -0.36
N MET A 13 -7.41 -10.82 -0.51
CA MET A 13 -7.50 -10.06 -1.77
C MET A 13 -6.70 -10.72 -2.90
N LEU A 14 -5.79 -11.62 -2.59
CA LEU A 14 -5.02 -12.37 -3.59
C LEU A 14 -5.77 -13.62 -4.06
N ASP A 15 -6.88 -14.00 -3.41
CA ASP A 15 -7.71 -15.13 -3.82
C ASP A 15 -8.30 -14.85 -5.23
N GLY A 16 -7.97 -15.69 -6.20
CA GLY A 16 -8.46 -15.53 -7.57
C GLY A 16 -7.71 -14.48 -8.40
N PHE A 17 -6.55 -14.00 -7.97
CA PHE A 17 -5.74 -13.00 -8.68
C PHE A 17 -5.48 -13.38 -10.15
N ASP A 18 -5.14 -14.65 -10.41
CA ASP A 18 -4.98 -15.20 -11.77
C ASP A 18 -6.22 -15.00 -12.65
N ALA A 19 -7.41 -15.18 -12.07
CA ALA A 19 -8.65 -14.99 -12.81
C ALA A 19 -8.88 -13.50 -13.14
N LEU A 20 -8.47 -12.57 -12.26
CA LEU A 20 -8.53 -11.14 -12.52
C LEU A 20 -7.62 -10.75 -13.68
N VAL A 21 -6.36 -11.20 -13.68
CA VAL A 21 -5.41 -10.92 -14.76
C VAL A 21 -5.92 -11.49 -16.08
N LYS A 22 -6.39 -12.75 -16.08
CA LYS A 22 -6.90 -13.41 -17.29
C LYS A 22 -8.23 -12.84 -17.80
N SER A 23 -9.06 -12.29 -16.93
CA SER A 23 -10.35 -11.69 -17.34
C SER A 23 -10.17 -10.37 -18.08
N GLY A 24 -9.09 -9.64 -17.83
CA GLY A 24 -8.67 -8.48 -18.62
C GLY A 24 -8.10 -8.86 -19.99
N SER A 25 -7.68 -10.12 -20.16
CA SER A 25 -7.17 -10.62 -21.45
C SER A 25 -8.35 -10.95 -22.35
N SER A 26 -8.75 -10.00 -23.21
CA SER A 26 -9.68 -10.28 -24.30
C SER A 26 -9.03 -11.32 -25.25
N PRO A 27 -9.80 -12.19 -25.93
CA PRO A 27 -9.27 -13.06 -26.99
C PRO A 27 -8.75 -12.31 -28.22
N LYS A 28 -8.57 -11.00 -28.13
CA LYS A 28 -7.94 -10.15 -29.13
C LYS A 28 -6.41 -10.35 -29.11
N GLU A 29 -5.81 -10.22 -30.27
CA GLU A 29 -4.38 -10.46 -30.52
C GLU A 29 -3.40 -9.51 -29.77
N ILE A 30 -3.89 -8.55 -29.00
CA ILE A 30 -3.09 -7.59 -28.23
C ILE A 30 -3.42 -7.78 -26.77
N PRO A 31 -2.44 -8.10 -25.89
CA PRO A 31 -2.62 -8.07 -24.45
C PRO A 31 -3.12 -6.69 -24.01
N GLU A 32 -4.16 -6.65 -23.20
CA GLU A 32 -4.66 -5.39 -22.65
C GLU A 32 -3.87 -5.05 -21.39
N ASP A 33 -3.47 -3.77 -21.25
CA ASP A 33 -2.89 -3.26 -20.02
C ASP A 33 -3.90 -3.41 -18.87
N THR A 34 -3.43 -3.83 -17.71
CA THR A 34 -4.31 -4.13 -16.57
C THR A 34 -3.85 -3.36 -15.33
N LEU A 35 -4.75 -2.58 -14.73
CA LEU A 35 -4.56 -1.98 -13.42
C LEU A 35 -5.39 -2.76 -12.38
N ILE A 36 -4.71 -3.29 -11.36
CA ILE A 36 -5.36 -3.95 -10.23
C ILE A 36 -5.15 -3.09 -8.98
N LEU A 37 -6.23 -2.61 -8.38
CA LEU A 37 -6.20 -1.86 -7.14
C LEU A 37 -6.56 -2.78 -5.96
N LEU A 38 -5.64 -2.95 -5.02
CA LEU A 38 -5.85 -3.68 -3.77
C LEU A 38 -5.96 -2.68 -2.62
N HIS A 39 -7.17 -2.50 -2.09
CA HIS A 39 -7.42 -1.57 -0.99
C HIS A 39 -7.41 -2.32 0.34
N GLN A 40 -6.31 -2.23 1.07
CA GLN A 40 -6.10 -2.91 2.35
C GLN A 40 -6.88 -2.25 3.49
N MET A 41 -7.27 -3.05 4.48
CA MET A 41 -7.56 -2.56 5.82
C MET A 41 -6.25 -2.14 6.53
N GLY A 42 -5.18 -2.84 6.25
CA GLY A 42 -3.82 -2.52 6.73
C GLY A 42 -3.75 -2.34 8.24
N ASN A 43 -3.18 -1.22 8.66
CA ASN A 43 -2.95 -0.89 10.06
C ASN A 43 -4.00 0.05 10.65
N HIS A 44 -5.18 0.14 10.04
CA HIS A 44 -6.23 1.08 10.43
C HIS A 44 -6.73 0.83 11.86
N GLY A 45 -6.71 1.89 12.69
CA GLY A 45 -7.21 1.85 14.07
C GLY A 45 -8.75 1.84 14.19
N PRO A 46 -9.27 1.84 15.39
CA PRO A 46 -8.55 1.71 16.67
C PRO A 46 -8.22 0.25 17.07
N ALA A 47 -8.79 -0.75 16.40
CA ALA A 47 -8.69 -2.16 16.80
C ALA A 47 -7.42 -2.82 16.21
N TYR A 48 -6.24 -2.28 16.46
CA TYR A 48 -4.98 -2.80 15.90
C TYR A 48 -4.79 -4.30 16.15
N TYR A 49 -5.19 -4.80 17.35
CA TYR A 49 -5.12 -6.21 17.73
C TYR A 49 -5.96 -7.14 16.82
N GLN A 50 -6.87 -6.60 16.03
CA GLN A 50 -7.68 -7.34 15.06
C GLN A 50 -7.11 -7.30 13.63
N ARG A 51 -6.07 -6.53 13.35
CA ARG A 51 -5.54 -6.32 11.99
C ARG A 51 -4.63 -7.44 11.50
N TYR A 52 -4.24 -8.37 12.37
CA TYR A 52 -3.31 -9.46 12.05
C TYR A 52 -3.77 -10.79 12.68
N PRO A 53 -3.42 -11.94 12.07
CA PRO A 53 -3.57 -13.24 12.70
C PRO A 53 -2.62 -13.40 13.90
N LYS A 54 -2.98 -14.26 14.86
CA LYS A 54 -2.26 -14.42 16.13
C LYS A 54 -0.78 -14.77 15.97
N GLU A 55 -0.40 -15.49 14.93
CA GLU A 55 1.00 -15.83 14.63
C GLU A 55 1.87 -14.61 14.31
N PHE A 56 1.27 -13.48 13.96
CA PHE A 56 1.97 -12.22 13.74
C PHE A 56 2.17 -11.39 15.01
N GLU A 57 1.55 -11.79 16.13
CA GLU A 57 1.67 -11.10 17.42
C GLU A 57 3.02 -11.39 18.09
N LYS A 58 4.03 -10.61 17.70
CA LYS A 58 5.39 -10.69 18.25
C LYS A 58 5.59 -9.79 19.45
N TYR A 59 5.01 -8.60 19.42
CA TYR A 59 5.18 -7.57 20.45
C TYR A 59 4.02 -7.63 21.42
N ASN A 60 4.31 -7.68 22.73
CA ASN A 60 3.35 -7.83 23.82
C ASN A 60 3.75 -6.99 25.03
N PRO A 61 2.81 -6.56 25.91
CA PRO A 61 1.36 -6.76 25.77
C PRO A 61 0.76 -5.92 24.65
N VAL A 62 -0.48 -6.26 24.24
CA VAL A 62 -1.24 -5.53 23.20
C VAL A 62 -2.48 -4.91 23.81
N CYS A 63 -2.82 -3.70 23.38
CA CYS A 63 -4.08 -3.03 23.74
C CYS A 63 -5.27 -3.76 23.09
N MET A 64 -6.08 -4.44 23.89
CA MET A 64 -7.20 -5.29 23.45
C MET A 64 -8.55 -4.57 23.50
N THR A 65 -8.57 -3.24 23.28
CA THR A 65 -9.78 -2.41 23.27
C THR A 65 -9.69 -1.31 22.22
N ASN A 66 -10.85 -0.83 21.76
CA ASN A 66 -10.94 0.32 20.85
C ASN A 66 -10.75 1.67 21.57
N GLU A 67 -10.74 1.68 22.91
CA GLU A 67 -10.52 2.88 23.72
C GLU A 67 -9.02 3.00 24.04
N LEU A 68 -8.23 3.40 23.03
CA LEU A 68 -6.76 3.42 23.09
C LEU A 68 -6.22 4.22 24.27
N SER A 69 -6.90 5.30 24.68
CA SER A 69 -6.53 6.13 25.83
C SER A 69 -6.61 5.41 27.19
N LYS A 70 -7.24 4.23 27.24
CA LYS A 70 -7.29 3.39 28.46
C LYS A 70 -6.12 2.41 28.54
N CYS A 71 -5.35 2.28 27.49
CA CYS A 71 -4.18 1.41 27.44
C CYS A 71 -2.90 2.21 27.76
N ASP A 72 -1.87 1.51 28.20
CA ASP A 72 -0.54 2.11 28.22
C ASP A 72 -0.02 2.30 26.77
N ALA A 73 0.81 3.34 26.58
CA ALA A 73 1.29 3.72 25.25
C ALA A 73 2.03 2.58 24.54
N GLN A 74 2.82 1.77 25.28
CA GLN A 74 3.58 0.70 24.69
C GLN A 74 2.68 -0.41 24.15
N SER A 75 1.58 -0.73 24.81
CA SER A 75 0.63 -1.74 24.33
C SER A 75 -0.12 -1.29 23.07
N VAL A 76 -0.37 0.00 22.89
CA VAL A 76 -0.93 0.57 21.66
C VAL A 76 0.10 0.41 20.51
N ILE A 77 1.34 0.82 20.75
CA ILE A 77 2.45 0.70 19.79
C ILE A 77 2.66 -0.77 19.40
N ASN A 78 2.71 -1.69 20.37
CA ASN A 78 2.87 -3.12 20.10
C ASN A 78 1.80 -3.67 19.16
N GLY A 79 0.54 -3.26 19.36
CA GLY A 79 -0.56 -3.66 18.49
C GLY A 79 -0.38 -3.15 17.06
N TYR A 80 0.01 -1.89 16.91
CA TYR A 80 0.29 -1.27 15.63
C TYR A 80 1.49 -1.94 14.93
N ASP A 81 2.59 -2.17 15.64
CA ASP A 81 3.81 -2.80 15.08
C ASP A 81 3.55 -4.24 14.62
N ASN A 82 2.69 -4.99 15.33
CA ASN A 82 2.26 -6.30 14.87
C ASN A 82 1.44 -6.22 13.57
N ALA A 83 0.60 -5.19 13.42
CA ALA A 83 -0.15 -4.94 12.20
C ALA A 83 0.79 -4.56 11.03
N ILE A 84 1.82 -3.73 11.26
CA ILE A 84 2.88 -3.46 10.27
C ILE A 84 3.56 -4.75 9.78
N ARG A 85 3.89 -5.67 10.69
CA ARG A 85 4.48 -6.97 10.30
C ARG A 85 3.55 -7.78 9.39
N TYR A 86 2.25 -7.68 9.59
CA TYR A 86 1.30 -8.37 8.72
C TYR A 86 1.14 -7.66 7.37
N THR A 87 1.20 -6.33 7.33
CA THR A 87 1.26 -5.55 6.09
C THR A 87 2.51 -5.90 5.27
N ASP A 88 3.68 -6.01 5.90
CA ASP A 88 4.92 -6.46 5.24
C ASP A 88 4.77 -7.87 4.63
N TYR A 89 4.20 -8.80 5.40
CA TYR A 89 3.87 -10.14 4.90
C TYR A 89 2.93 -10.10 3.69
N PHE A 90 1.87 -9.26 3.74
CA PHE A 90 0.95 -9.11 2.63
C PHE A 90 1.65 -8.58 1.37
N LEU A 91 2.44 -7.53 1.50
CA LEU A 91 3.18 -6.93 0.38
C LEU A 91 4.18 -7.93 -0.24
N ASN A 92 4.86 -8.72 0.58
CA ASN A 92 5.71 -9.79 0.06
C ASN A 92 4.91 -10.82 -0.75
N ASN A 93 3.71 -11.20 -0.30
CA ASN A 93 2.85 -12.12 -1.05
C ASN A 93 2.31 -11.49 -2.35
N VAL A 94 2.05 -10.18 -2.38
CA VAL A 94 1.72 -9.47 -3.63
C VAL A 94 2.89 -9.60 -4.62
N ILE A 95 4.11 -9.32 -4.18
CA ILE A 95 5.32 -9.45 -5.00
C ILE A 95 5.47 -10.89 -5.52
N ASP A 96 5.33 -11.89 -4.64
CA ASP A 96 5.46 -13.29 -5.03
C ASP A 96 4.35 -13.72 -6.02
N THR A 97 3.15 -13.14 -5.90
CA THR A 97 2.04 -13.35 -6.84
C THR A 97 2.32 -12.70 -8.20
N LEU A 98 3.02 -11.57 -8.23
CA LEU A 98 3.34 -10.84 -9.46
C LEU A 98 4.50 -11.43 -10.25
N LYS A 99 5.51 -12.02 -9.59
CA LYS A 99 6.71 -12.59 -10.23
C LYS A 99 6.45 -13.51 -11.44
N PRO A 100 5.46 -14.43 -11.40
CA PRO A 100 5.19 -15.29 -12.56
C PRO A 100 4.78 -14.53 -13.83
N TYR A 101 4.26 -13.33 -13.70
CA TYR A 101 3.80 -12.51 -14.82
C TYR A 101 4.92 -11.71 -15.50
N GLU A 102 6.11 -11.62 -14.90
CA GLU A 102 7.25 -10.88 -15.45
C GLU A 102 7.73 -11.39 -16.81
N GLN A 103 7.34 -12.61 -17.20
CA GLN A 103 7.70 -13.19 -18.50
C GLN A 103 6.83 -12.64 -19.64
N ASP A 104 5.59 -12.27 -19.33
CA ASP A 104 4.57 -11.90 -20.33
C ASP A 104 4.14 -10.44 -20.23
N TYR A 105 4.42 -9.78 -19.10
CA TYR A 105 4.00 -8.41 -18.78
C TYR A 105 5.14 -7.58 -18.23
N ASP A 106 5.03 -6.28 -18.44
CA ASP A 106 5.84 -5.27 -17.75
C ASP A 106 5.19 -4.94 -16.40
N VAL A 107 5.67 -5.59 -15.35
CA VAL A 107 5.00 -5.62 -14.03
C VAL A 107 5.57 -4.55 -13.11
N VAL A 108 4.68 -3.72 -12.54
CA VAL A 108 5.02 -2.73 -11.51
C VAL A 108 4.03 -2.81 -10.37
N MET A 109 4.53 -2.85 -9.14
CA MET A 109 3.74 -2.65 -7.93
C MET A 109 4.06 -1.27 -7.34
N VAL A 110 3.02 -0.49 -7.06
CA VAL A 110 3.13 0.73 -6.26
C VAL A 110 2.28 0.54 -5.01
N TYR A 111 2.92 0.59 -3.85
CA TYR A 111 2.23 0.65 -2.55
C TYR A 111 2.38 2.06 -1.98
N ILE A 112 1.28 2.59 -1.48
CA ILE A 112 1.25 3.84 -0.73
C ILE A 112 0.15 3.76 0.33
N SER A 113 0.45 4.21 1.54
CA SER A 113 -0.58 4.41 2.55
C SER A 113 -1.36 5.69 2.26
N ASP A 114 -2.67 5.67 2.46
CA ASP A 114 -3.54 6.86 2.27
C ASP A 114 -3.33 7.89 3.39
N HIS A 115 -3.05 7.45 4.62
CA HIS A 115 -2.70 8.27 5.77
C HIS A 115 -1.87 7.49 6.79
N GLY A 116 -1.30 8.19 7.75
CA GLY A 116 -0.68 7.59 8.92
C GLY A 116 -1.61 7.59 10.13
N GLU A 117 -1.09 7.16 11.28
CA GLU A 117 -1.84 7.04 12.54
C GLU A 117 -1.05 7.67 13.68
N SER A 118 -1.73 8.42 14.55
CA SER A 118 -1.21 8.83 15.84
C SER A 118 -1.52 7.77 16.90
N LEU A 119 -0.52 7.39 17.69
CA LEU A 119 -0.60 6.30 18.65
C LEU A 119 -0.65 6.78 20.11
N GLY A 120 -0.95 8.05 20.32
CA GLY A 120 -1.06 8.68 21.65
C GLY A 120 -0.11 9.85 21.87
N GLU A 121 0.65 10.26 20.86
CA GLU A 121 1.53 11.43 20.94
C GLU A 121 0.70 12.68 21.26
N ASN A 122 1.07 13.41 22.30
CA ASN A 122 0.31 14.57 22.82
C ASN A 122 -1.18 14.28 23.08
N ASN A 123 -1.52 13.04 23.48
CA ASN A 123 -2.91 12.57 23.64
C ASN A 123 -3.73 12.57 22.35
N ILE A 124 -3.08 12.55 21.19
CA ILE A 124 -3.73 12.41 19.89
C ILE A 124 -3.67 10.94 19.47
N TYR A 125 -4.80 10.41 19.07
CA TYR A 125 -4.94 9.03 18.58
C TYR A 125 -5.59 9.02 17.20
N LEU A 126 -5.30 7.98 16.43
CA LEU A 126 -5.87 7.76 15.10
C LEU A 126 -5.49 8.86 14.09
N HIS A 127 -6.39 9.14 13.17
CA HIS A 127 -6.22 10.12 12.09
C HIS A 127 -7.47 11.02 11.98
N GLY A 128 -7.50 11.91 10.97
CA GLY A 128 -8.67 12.72 10.64
C GLY A 128 -8.63 14.15 11.17
N LEU A 129 -7.51 14.59 11.74
CA LEU A 129 -7.32 16.01 12.02
C LEU A 129 -7.20 16.80 10.71
N PRO A 130 -7.72 18.05 10.66
CA PRO A 130 -7.47 18.91 9.51
C PRO A 130 -5.97 18.99 9.21
N TYR A 131 -5.58 18.87 7.94
CA TYR A 131 -4.20 18.73 7.48
C TYR A 131 -3.22 19.75 8.11
N LYS A 132 -3.68 21.00 8.31
CA LYS A 132 -2.90 22.07 8.94
C LYS A 132 -2.50 21.76 10.39
N PHE A 133 -3.31 20.98 11.11
CA PHE A 133 -3.13 20.68 12.54
C PHE A 133 -2.71 19.23 12.77
N ALA A 134 -2.83 18.38 11.76
CA ALA A 134 -2.44 16.99 11.84
C ALA A 134 -0.92 16.88 12.07
N PRO A 135 -0.48 16.06 13.02
CA PRO A 135 0.94 15.78 13.23
C PRO A 135 1.52 15.00 12.05
N ASP A 136 2.85 14.98 11.95
CA ASP A 136 3.52 14.29 10.85
C ASP A 136 3.26 12.78 10.85
N THR A 137 3.01 12.18 12.02
CA THR A 137 2.59 10.77 12.15
C THR A 137 1.31 10.42 11.38
N GLN A 138 0.45 11.39 11.08
CA GLN A 138 -0.75 11.21 10.26
C GLN A 138 -0.55 11.53 8.77
N LYS A 139 0.56 12.17 8.39
CA LYS A 139 0.79 12.72 7.05
C LYS A 139 1.98 12.08 6.32
N HIS A 140 3.03 11.75 7.06
CA HIS A 140 4.25 11.18 6.51
C HIS A 140 4.11 9.66 6.40
N VAL A 141 3.81 9.19 5.21
CA VAL A 141 3.50 7.78 4.93
C VAL A 141 4.53 7.16 3.98
N PRO A 142 4.74 5.84 4.04
CA PRO A 142 5.65 5.16 3.14
C PRO A 142 5.06 5.04 1.73
N THR A 143 5.95 5.12 0.73
CA THR A 143 5.67 4.75 -0.65
C THR A 143 6.71 3.72 -1.08
N ILE A 144 6.27 2.61 -1.67
CA ILE A 144 7.13 1.54 -2.17
C ILE A 144 6.82 1.32 -3.65
N VAL A 145 7.84 1.35 -4.48
CA VAL A 145 7.77 0.95 -5.89
C VAL A 145 8.61 -0.31 -6.07
N TRP A 146 8.00 -1.37 -6.55
CA TRP A 146 8.69 -2.60 -6.93
C TRP A 146 8.52 -2.80 -8.44
N SER A 147 9.65 -2.86 -9.14
CA SER A 147 9.72 -2.95 -10.61
C SER A 147 11.01 -3.68 -11.00
N PRO A 148 11.03 -5.04 -10.94
CA PRO A 148 12.28 -5.81 -11.05
C PRO A 148 12.87 -5.78 -12.46
N ASN A 149 12.05 -5.84 -13.50
CA ASN A 149 12.45 -5.98 -14.89
C ASN A 149 11.65 -5.07 -15.85
N SER A 150 11.02 -4.01 -15.32
CA SER A 150 10.23 -3.13 -16.17
C SER A 150 11.13 -2.35 -17.12
N ASN A 151 10.91 -2.53 -18.42
CA ASN A 151 11.55 -1.71 -19.47
C ASN A 151 10.95 -0.30 -19.50
N ASN A 152 9.72 -0.14 -18.97
CA ASN A 152 8.98 1.11 -19.00
C ASN A 152 9.30 2.02 -17.81
N VAL A 153 9.94 1.52 -16.74
CA VAL A 153 10.34 2.33 -15.59
C VAL A 153 11.78 2.80 -15.74
N ASP A 154 11.97 4.11 -15.81
CA ASP A 154 13.30 4.72 -15.71
C ASP A 154 13.80 4.61 -14.27
N THR A 155 14.65 3.61 -14.03
CA THR A 155 15.22 3.32 -12.70
C THR A 155 16.14 4.42 -12.19
N GLU A 156 16.75 5.22 -13.06
CA GLU A 156 17.57 6.36 -12.69
C GLU A 156 16.69 7.49 -12.13
N SER A 157 15.58 7.79 -12.81
CA SER A 157 14.60 8.76 -12.31
C SER A 157 13.99 8.33 -10.97
N LEU A 158 13.62 7.05 -10.82
CA LEU A 158 13.10 6.49 -9.57
C LEU A 158 14.14 6.63 -8.44
N SER A 159 15.38 6.25 -8.69
CA SER A 159 16.47 6.36 -7.70
C SER A 159 16.73 7.81 -7.26
N SER A 160 16.52 8.78 -8.14
CA SER A 160 16.73 10.19 -7.85
C SER A 160 15.76 10.78 -6.85
N ILE A 161 14.55 10.19 -6.70
CA ILE A 161 13.49 10.70 -5.82
C ILE A 161 13.34 9.93 -4.50
N VAL A 162 14.03 8.79 -4.31
CA VAL A 162 13.89 7.92 -3.12
C VAL A 162 14.02 8.67 -1.80
N ASN A 163 14.83 9.72 -1.75
CA ASN A 163 15.06 10.54 -0.56
C ASN A 163 14.44 11.95 -0.68
N GLN A 164 13.54 12.15 -1.63
CA GLN A 164 12.84 13.43 -1.81
C GLN A 164 11.42 13.36 -1.24
N PRO A 165 10.89 14.47 -0.72
CA PRO A 165 9.48 14.51 -0.36
C PRO A 165 8.63 14.37 -1.62
N VAL A 166 7.72 13.42 -1.60
CA VAL A 166 6.70 13.20 -2.63
C VAL A 166 5.30 13.32 -2.02
N SER A 167 4.27 13.42 -2.82
CA SER A 167 2.89 13.47 -2.33
C SER A 167 1.98 12.52 -3.09
N HIS A 168 0.78 12.30 -2.57
CA HIS A 168 -0.28 11.54 -3.25
C HIS A 168 -0.65 12.12 -4.63
N ASP A 169 -0.38 13.41 -4.87
CA ASP A 169 -0.59 14.05 -6.17
C ASP A 169 0.24 13.42 -7.30
N PHE A 170 1.30 12.67 -6.95
CA PHE A 170 2.13 11.95 -7.92
C PHE A 170 1.47 10.67 -8.45
N ILE A 171 0.45 10.12 -7.75
CA ILE A 171 -0.17 8.83 -8.08
C ILE A 171 -0.80 8.87 -9.48
N THR A 172 -1.76 9.76 -9.68
CA THR A 172 -2.52 9.84 -10.94
C THR A 172 -1.63 10.12 -12.13
N PRO A 173 -0.72 11.13 -12.11
CA PRO A 173 0.19 11.36 -13.23
C PRO A 173 1.11 10.17 -13.52
N THR A 174 1.58 9.47 -12.47
CA THR A 174 2.42 8.28 -12.65
C THR A 174 1.65 7.17 -13.36
N LEU A 175 0.43 6.85 -12.91
CA LEU A 175 -0.39 5.81 -13.52
C LEU A 175 -0.73 6.14 -14.97
N LEU A 176 -1.21 7.35 -15.26
CA LEU A 176 -1.54 7.78 -16.62
C LEU A 176 -0.30 7.71 -17.54
N SER A 177 0.84 8.18 -17.07
CA SER A 177 2.09 8.10 -17.82
C SER A 177 2.50 6.65 -18.11
N PHE A 178 2.37 5.76 -17.12
CA PHE A 178 2.71 4.34 -17.28
C PHE A 178 1.85 3.66 -18.34
N PHE A 179 0.57 4.00 -18.42
CA PHE A 179 -0.35 3.51 -19.48
C PHE A 179 -0.29 4.32 -20.79
N GLY A 180 0.69 5.21 -20.95
CA GLY A 180 0.83 6.02 -22.16
C GLY A 180 -0.32 7.03 -22.39
N ILE A 181 -1.09 7.33 -21.35
CA ILE A 181 -2.23 8.26 -21.42
C ILE A 181 -1.74 9.69 -21.17
N THR A 182 -1.96 10.56 -22.13
CA THR A 182 -1.61 11.99 -22.02
C THR A 182 -2.89 12.84 -21.95
N THR A 183 -3.00 13.69 -20.92
CA THR A 183 -4.08 14.68 -20.77
C THR A 183 -3.50 16.04 -20.43
N ASP A 184 -4.24 17.11 -20.71
CA ASP A 184 -3.80 18.46 -20.37
C ASP A 184 -3.75 18.70 -18.85
N GLU A 185 -4.59 17.99 -18.08
CA GLU A 185 -4.69 18.10 -16.61
C GLU A 185 -3.43 17.62 -15.90
N VAL A 186 -2.72 16.64 -16.48
CA VAL A 186 -1.50 16.07 -15.88
C VAL A 186 -0.22 16.43 -16.63
N LYS A 187 -0.32 17.26 -17.65
CA LYS A 187 0.84 17.67 -18.45
C LYS A 187 1.86 18.43 -17.60
N GLY A 188 3.05 17.87 -17.49
CA GLY A 188 4.12 18.43 -16.67
C GLY A 188 3.95 18.23 -15.17
N ALA A 189 2.97 17.43 -14.73
CA ALA A 189 2.85 17.03 -13.34
C ALA A 189 4.00 16.12 -12.91
N ALA A 190 4.35 16.17 -11.62
CA ALA A 190 5.37 15.30 -11.06
C ALA A 190 4.89 13.85 -10.97
N THR A 191 5.80 12.91 -11.17
CA THR A 191 5.56 11.46 -11.13
C THR A 191 6.56 10.78 -10.21
N PHE A 192 6.24 9.58 -9.70
CA PHE A 192 7.19 8.79 -8.91
C PHE A 192 8.38 8.30 -9.75
N PHE A 193 8.18 8.06 -11.02
CA PHE A 193 9.24 7.69 -11.97
C PHE A 193 8.86 8.17 -13.38
N LYS A 194 9.85 8.29 -14.24
CA LYS A 194 9.62 8.52 -15.67
C LYS A 194 9.38 7.19 -16.35
N VAL A 195 8.59 7.22 -17.40
CA VAL A 195 8.34 6.08 -18.29
C VAL A 195 9.29 6.20 -19.47
N ASN A 196 9.98 5.11 -19.79
CA ASN A 196 10.82 5.01 -20.98
C ASN A 196 9.91 4.95 -22.22
N ASN A 197 10.09 5.83 -23.17
CA ASN A 197 9.37 5.85 -24.45
C ASN A 197 10.09 5.00 -25.50
#